data_178bf9455b74ed293b67a280fae62b14
#
_entry.id   178bf9455b74ed293b67a280fae62b14
#
_cell.length_a   1.000
_cell.length_b   1.000
_cell.length_c   1.000
_cell.angle_alpha   90.00
_cell.angle_beta   90.00
_cell.angle_gamma   90.00
#
_symmetry.space_group_name_H-M   'P 1'
#
loop_
_entity.id
_entity.type
_entity.pdbx_description
1 polymer ?
#
loop_
_entity_poly.entity_id
_entity_poly.type
_entity_poly.pdbx_seq_one_letter_code
_entity_poly.pdbx_strand_id
1 'polypeptide(L)'
;MAKKPKSSDGGLSQSVTHLLHRVLQLALDFHAEASGPAGLTQRQYTVLAAAGAADGVSQSDLVRATGIDRSTLADLVARMIAKGLLERERSATDARANTVRVSEAGKLALAEGGKPAARSDERLLDLLPPKKRETFVKTLTTLATAADATAAPAKAAEEKASKRKTPKTAKAPKAAASKKKSKKAKKQPKVAA
;
A
#
# COMPACT_ATOMS: atom_id res chain seq x y z
N MET A 1 13.50 43.63 29.42
CA MET A 1 12.80 42.93 28.34
C MET A 1 13.77 41.94 27.70
N ALA A 2 13.66 40.67 28.04
CA ALA A 2 14.54 39.63 27.50
C ALA A 2 14.11 39.26 26.07
N LYS A 3 15.04 39.45 25.12
CA LYS A 3 14.86 39.15 23.71
C LYS A 3 14.80 37.61 23.56
N LYS A 4 13.65 37.04 23.15
CA LYS A 4 13.51 35.62 22.84
C LYS A 4 14.62 35.19 21.85
N PRO A 5 15.35 34.09 22.06
CA PRO A 5 16.34 33.63 21.09
C PRO A 5 15.62 33.32 19.77
N LYS A 6 16.11 33.89 18.67
CA LYS A 6 15.72 33.48 17.30
C LYS A 6 16.16 32.03 17.14
N SER A 7 15.19 31.11 17.05
CA SER A 7 15.45 29.72 16.70
C SER A 7 16.08 29.67 15.30
N SER A 8 17.27 29.12 15.21
CA SER A 8 18.04 28.93 13.97
C SER A 8 17.55 27.70 13.19
N ASP A 9 16.22 27.48 13.13
CA ASP A 9 15.63 26.28 12.49
C ASP A 9 15.47 26.40 10.95
N GLY A 10 16.11 27.40 10.34
CA GLY A 10 16.09 27.56 8.88
C GLY A 10 14.69 27.75 8.26
N GLY A 11 13.69 28.17 9.07
CA GLY A 11 12.32 28.34 8.60
C GLY A 11 11.46 27.08 8.61
N LEU A 12 11.99 25.94 9.10
CA LEU A 12 11.23 24.68 9.18
C LEU A 12 9.99 24.80 10.07
N SER A 13 10.05 25.59 11.13
CA SER A 13 8.92 25.84 12.03
C SER A 13 7.69 26.46 11.35
N GLN A 14 7.85 27.05 10.16
CA GLN A 14 6.77 27.63 9.35
C GLN A 14 6.49 26.85 8.07
N SER A 15 7.27 25.80 7.77
CA SER A 15 7.05 24.96 6.61
C SER A 15 5.83 24.07 6.81
N VAL A 16 4.78 24.28 6.00
CA VAL A 16 3.53 23.50 6.06
C VAL A 16 3.81 22.01 5.87
N THR A 17 4.64 21.65 4.90
CA THR A 17 5.00 20.25 4.64
C THR A 17 5.70 19.61 5.83
N HIS A 18 6.63 20.32 6.46
CA HIS A 18 7.33 19.84 7.64
C HIS A 18 6.37 19.68 8.84
N LEU A 19 5.48 20.64 9.06
CA LEU A 19 4.49 20.59 10.14
C LEU A 19 3.53 19.40 9.94
N LEU A 20 3.03 19.18 8.72
CA LEU A 20 2.19 18.02 8.39
C LEU A 20 2.93 16.71 8.64
N HIS A 21 4.21 16.60 8.24
CA HIS A 21 5.01 15.42 8.52
C HIS A 21 5.14 15.16 10.03
N ARG A 22 5.43 16.18 10.83
CA ARG A 22 5.52 16.04 12.29
C ARG A 22 4.20 15.62 12.93
N VAL A 23 3.09 16.20 12.50
CA VAL A 23 1.76 15.82 13.00
C VAL A 23 1.43 14.38 12.62
N LEU A 24 1.77 13.96 11.40
CA LEU A 24 1.62 12.56 10.98
C LEU A 24 2.42 11.60 11.86
N GLN A 25 3.71 11.91 12.16
CA GLN A 25 4.51 11.05 13.03
C GLN A 25 3.88 10.94 14.43
N LEU A 26 3.43 12.05 15.01
CA LEU A 26 2.76 12.03 16.31
C LEU A 26 1.47 11.19 16.28
N ALA A 27 0.68 11.28 15.21
CA ALA A 27 -0.52 10.46 15.05
C ALA A 27 -0.19 8.96 14.94
N LEU A 28 0.90 8.61 14.23
CA LEU A 28 1.38 7.23 14.14
C LEU A 28 1.86 6.69 15.49
N ASP A 29 2.53 7.50 16.29
CA ASP A 29 2.99 7.14 17.64
C ASP A 29 1.77 6.88 18.55
N PHE A 30 0.78 7.75 18.54
CA PHE A 30 -0.46 7.54 19.30
C PHE A 30 -1.19 6.27 18.89
N HIS A 31 -1.23 5.98 17.59
CA HIS A 31 -1.83 4.75 17.09
C HIS A 31 -1.04 3.51 17.56
N ALA A 32 0.28 3.55 17.48
CA ALA A 32 1.13 2.44 17.92
C ALA A 32 0.98 2.17 19.42
N GLU A 33 0.95 3.21 20.26
CA GLU A 33 0.70 3.08 21.70
C GLU A 33 -0.70 2.50 21.99
N ALA A 34 -1.74 2.97 21.28
CA ALA A 34 -3.10 2.51 21.48
C ALA A 34 -3.32 1.06 21.02
N SER A 35 -2.65 0.65 19.93
CA SER A 35 -2.76 -0.69 19.33
C SER A 35 -1.90 -1.74 20.05
N GLY A 36 -0.83 -1.31 20.69
CA GLY A 36 0.15 -2.21 21.31
C GLY A 36 0.98 -3.02 20.28
N PRO A 37 1.91 -3.86 20.76
CA PRO A 37 2.88 -4.54 19.91
C PRO A 37 2.29 -5.60 18.97
N ALA A 38 1.14 -6.18 19.34
CA ALA A 38 0.44 -7.20 18.54
C ALA A 38 -0.63 -6.60 17.63
N GLY A 39 -0.95 -5.31 17.77
CA GLY A 39 -2.01 -4.65 17.03
C GLY A 39 -1.65 -4.32 15.59
N LEU A 40 -2.66 -3.89 14.85
CA LEU A 40 -2.46 -3.39 13.49
C LEU A 40 -1.70 -2.06 13.51
N THR A 41 -0.77 -1.89 12.60
CA THR A 41 -0.24 -0.54 12.33
C THR A 41 -1.32 0.32 11.68
N GLN A 42 -1.21 1.64 11.81
CA GLN A 42 -2.16 2.58 11.20
C GLN A 42 -2.36 2.31 9.69
N ARG A 43 -1.28 2.05 8.95
CA ARG A 43 -1.35 1.72 7.52
C ARG A 43 -2.09 0.41 7.24
N GLN A 44 -1.88 -0.62 8.07
CA GLN A 44 -2.59 -1.90 7.94
C GLN A 44 -4.08 -1.72 8.24
N TYR A 45 -4.42 -0.99 9.29
CA TYR A 45 -5.80 -0.65 9.62
C TYR A 45 -6.48 0.08 8.47
N THR A 46 -5.85 1.12 7.92
CA THR A 46 -6.40 1.90 6.80
C THR A 46 -6.63 1.03 5.55
N VAL A 47 -5.68 0.13 5.22
CA VAL A 47 -5.85 -0.77 4.07
C VAL A 47 -6.96 -1.78 4.30
N LEU A 48 -7.09 -2.35 5.51
CA LEU A 48 -8.20 -3.24 5.85
C LEU A 48 -9.54 -2.53 5.79
N ALA A 49 -9.64 -1.31 6.33
CA ALA A 49 -10.86 -0.51 6.28
C ALA A 49 -11.26 -0.18 4.84
N ALA A 50 -10.31 0.22 4.01
CA ALA A 50 -10.56 0.49 2.59
C ALA A 50 -10.96 -0.76 1.80
N ALA A 51 -10.33 -1.92 2.08
CA ALA A 51 -10.66 -3.18 1.44
C ALA A 51 -12.01 -3.75 1.92
N GLY A 52 -12.41 -3.44 3.16
CA GLY A 52 -13.69 -3.86 3.73
C GLY A 52 -14.89 -3.04 3.29
N ALA A 53 -14.68 -1.88 2.64
CA ALA A 53 -15.74 -1.01 2.15
C ALA A 53 -16.48 -1.57 0.92
N ALA A 54 -15.92 -2.56 0.23
CA ALA A 54 -16.52 -3.21 -0.94
C ALA A 54 -16.11 -4.68 -1.02
N ASP A 55 -16.91 -5.48 -1.72
CA ASP A 55 -16.63 -6.89 -1.97
C ASP A 55 -15.65 -7.04 -3.15
N GLY A 56 -14.36 -6.98 -2.83
CA GLY A 56 -13.28 -7.02 -3.81
C GLY A 56 -12.90 -5.64 -4.34
N VAL A 57 -11.73 -5.15 -3.95
CA VAL A 57 -11.21 -3.83 -4.31
C VAL A 57 -9.97 -3.98 -5.19
N SER A 58 -9.88 -3.22 -6.26
CA SER A 58 -8.67 -3.21 -7.08
C SER A 58 -7.51 -2.51 -6.37
N GLN A 59 -6.28 -2.88 -6.73
CA GLN A 59 -5.09 -2.22 -6.17
C GLN A 59 -5.07 -0.72 -6.48
N SER A 60 -5.61 -0.29 -7.61
CA SER A 60 -5.72 1.13 -7.99
C SER A 60 -6.73 1.87 -7.12
N ASP A 61 -7.84 1.23 -6.75
CA ASP A 61 -8.84 1.81 -5.86
C ASP A 61 -8.30 1.92 -4.43
N LEU A 62 -7.55 0.90 -3.95
CA LEU A 62 -6.87 0.98 -2.66
C LEU A 62 -5.85 2.13 -2.62
N VAL A 63 -5.07 2.34 -3.68
CA VAL A 63 -4.15 3.50 -3.78
C VAL A 63 -4.93 4.81 -3.64
N ARG A 64 -6.09 4.91 -4.31
CA ARG A 64 -6.93 6.11 -4.25
C ARG A 64 -7.55 6.31 -2.87
N ALA A 65 -8.11 5.25 -2.30
CA ALA A 65 -8.79 5.32 -1.01
C ALA A 65 -7.82 5.57 0.17
N THR A 66 -6.58 5.07 0.09
CA THR A 66 -5.61 5.17 1.19
C THR A 66 -4.59 6.29 1.03
N GLY A 67 -4.42 6.84 -0.17
CA GLY A 67 -3.36 7.80 -0.48
C GLY A 67 -1.94 7.21 -0.44
N ILE A 68 -1.79 5.90 -0.18
CA ILE A 68 -0.48 5.22 -0.16
C ILE A 68 0.01 5.04 -1.59
N ASP A 69 1.30 5.31 -1.84
CA ASP A 69 1.88 5.09 -3.16
C ASP A 69 1.81 3.62 -3.60
N ARG A 70 1.79 3.40 -4.92
CA ARG A 70 1.54 2.07 -5.51
C ARG A 70 2.56 1.01 -5.06
N SER A 71 3.83 1.35 -4.95
CA SER A 71 4.88 0.39 -4.59
C SER A 71 4.77 -0.01 -3.13
N THR A 72 4.66 0.97 -2.23
CA THR A 72 4.46 0.75 -0.79
C THR A 72 3.18 -0.04 -0.52
N LEU A 73 2.08 0.30 -1.22
CA LEU A 73 0.82 -0.43 -1.07
C LEU A 73 0.94 -1.88 -1.56
N ALA A 74 1.61 -2.14 -2.69
CA ALA A 74 1.79 -3.50 -3.20
C ALA A 74 2.54 -4.39 -2.21
N ASP A 75 3.62 -3.88 -1.62
CA ASP A 75 4.40 -4.59 -0.60
C ASP A 75 3.60 -4.80 0.69
N LEU A 76 2.81 -3.80 1.10
CA LEU A 76 1.96 -3.89 2.28
C LEU A 76 0.87 -4.94 2.09
N VAL A 77 0.15 -4.92 0.96
CA VAL A 77 -0.89 -5.91 0.62
C VAL A 77 -0.30 -7.31 0.55
N ALA A 78 0.88 -7.49 -0.08
CA ALA A 78 1.53 -8.80 -0.13
C ALA A 78 1.83 -9.35 1.28
N ARG A 79 2.35 -8.51 2.18
CA ARG A 79 2.59 -8.91 3.59
C ARG A 79 1.31 -9.19 4.36
N MET A 80 0.23 -8.45 4.09
CA MET A 80 -1.07 -8.68 4.73
C MET A 80 -1.74 -9.97 4.24
N ILE A 81 -1.57 -10.33 2.96
CA ILE A 81 -1.98 -11.63 2.42
C ILE A 81 -1.17 -12.76 3.08
N ALA A 82 0.15 -12.62 3.19
CA ALA A 82 0.99 -13.60 3.87
C ALA A 82 0.62 -13.80 5.35
N LYS A 83 0.08 -12.76 6.01
CA LYS A 83 -0.47 -12.83 7.38
C LYS A 83 -1.90 -13.38 7.44
N GLY A 84 -2.53 -13.69 6.31
CA GLY A 84 -3.91 -14.15 6.24
C GLY A 84 -4.97 -13.08 6.52
N LEU A 85 -4.62 -11.80 6.51
CA LEU A 85 -5.57 -10.70 6.76
C LEU A 85 -6.33 -10.27 5.49
N LEU A 86 -5.72 -10.48 4.34
CA LEU A 86 -6.29 -10.20 3.02
C LEU A 86 -6.19 -11.44 2.15
N GLU A 87 -7.08 -11.55 1.17
CA GLU A 87 -7.09 -12.58 0.15
C GLU A 87 -7.05 -11.95 -1.24
N ARG A 88 -6.41 -12.63 -2.18
CA ARG A 88 -6.40 -12.22 -3.58
C ARG A 88 -7.40 -13.07 -4.35
N GLU A 89 -8.29 -12.42 -5.06
CA GLU A 89 -9.28 -13.06 -5.92
C GLU A 89 -9.14 -12.55 -7.36
N ARG A 90 -9.47 -13.39 -8.31
CA ARG A 90 -9.60 -12.94 -9.70
C ARG A 90 -10.89 -12.15 -9.84
N SER A 91 -10.84 -10.99 -10.45
CA SER A 91 -12.04 -10.20 -10.72
C SER A 91 -13.04 -11.03 -11.55
N ALA A 92 -14.29 -11.04 -11.12
CA ALA A 92 -15.37 -11.70 -11.85
C ALA A 92 -15.67 -11.01 -13.20
N THR A 93 -15.32 -9.73 -13.32
CA THR A 93 -15.59 -8.90 -14.51
C THR A 93 -14.39 -8.76 -15.46
N ASP A 94 -13.16 -8.95 -14.96
CA ASP A 94 -11.95 -8.93 -15.77
C ASP A 94 -10.96 -9.97 -15.25
N ALA A 95 -10.85 -11.09 -15.96
CA ALA A 95 -9.97 -12.21 -15.63
C ALA A 95 -8.45 -11.80 -15.54
N ARG A 96 -8.08 -10.61 -16.00
CA ARG A 96 -6.72 -10.05 -15.92
C ARG A 96 -6.52 -9.16 -14.70
N ALA A 97 -7.60 -8.76 -14.02
CA ALA A 97 -7.54 -7.91 -12.83
C ALA A 97 -7.60 -8.79 -11.57
N ASN A 98 -6.65 -8.59 -10.68
CA ASN A 98 -6.70 -9.16 -9.34
C ASN A 98 -7.36 -8.15 -8.39
N THR A 99 -8.37 -8.59 -7.67
CA THR A 99 -8.97 -7.86 -6.57
C THR A 99 -8.43 -8.35 -5.23
N VAL A 100 -8.56 -7.54 -4.22
CA VAL A 100 -8.18 -7.84 -2.85
C VAL A 100 -9.43 -7.80 -1.99
N ARG A 101 -9.64 -8.81 -1.16
CA ARG A 101 -10.74 -8.93 -0.19
C ARG A 101 -10.19 -9.06 1.22
N VAL A 102 -10.98 -8.66 2.18
CA VAL A 102 -10.69 -8.89 3.60
C VAL A 102 -11.07 -10.33 3.95
N SER A 103 -10.13 -11.09 4.50
CA SER A 103 -10.39 -12.45 5.01
C SER A 103 -11.22 -12.41 6.30
N GLU A 104 -11.69 -13.55 6.79
CA GLU A 104 -12.36 -13.62 8.10
C GLU A 104 -11.43 -13.17 9.24
N ALA A 105 -10.17 -13.58 9.22
CA ALA A 105 -9.18 -13.09 10.20
C ALA A 105 -8.95 -11.57 10.07
N GLY A 106 -8.98 -11.05 8.84
CA GLY A 106 -8.88 -9.61 8.58
C GLY A 106 -10.08 -8.83 9.11
N LYS A 107 -11.30 -9.36 9.02
CA LYS A 107 -12.50 -8.74 9.58
C LYS A 107 -12.43 -8.65 11.10
N LEU A 108 -11.98 -9.71 11.77
CA LEU A 108 -11.76 -9.69 13.22
C LEU A 108 -10.70 -8.66 13.60
N ALA A 109 -9.55 -8.67 12.92
CA ALA A 109 -8.49 -7.70 13.19
C ALA A 109 -8.94 -6.25 12.94
N LEU A 110 -9.77 -6.00 11.92
CA LEU A 110 -10.35 -4.68 11.64
C LEU A 110 -11.28 -4.22 12.76
N ALA A 111 -12.15 -5.12 13.26
CA ALA A 111 -13.05 -4.83 14.37
C ALA A 111 -12.29 -4.50 15.66
N GLU A 112 -11.25 -5.26 15.98
CA GLU A 112 -10.37 -5.01 17.12
C GLU A 112 -9.57 -3.71 16.97
N GLY A 113 -9.10 -3.40 15.75
CA GLY A 113 -8.33 -2.19 15.45
C GLY A 113 -9.13 -0.89 15.50
N GLY A 114 -10.46 -0.96 15.44
CA GLY A 114 -11.33 0.22 15.44
C GLY A 114 -11.22 1.08 16.70
N LYS A 115 -11.19 0.47 17.89
CA LYS A 115 -11.05 1.19 19.17
C LYS A 115 -9.69 1.89 19.32
N PRO A 116 -8.55 1.22 19.08
CA PRO A 116 -7.25 1.89 19.05
C PRO A 116 -7.18 3.05 18.07
N ALA A 117 -7.72 2.89 16.85
CA ALA A 117 -7.75 3.95 15.85
C ALA A 117 -8.52 5.18 16.36
N ALA A 118 -9.74 4.99 16.88
CA ALA A 118 -10.55 6.06 17.44
C ALA A 118 -9.84 6.79 18.60
N ARG A 119 -9.22 6.04 19.52
CA ARG A 119 -8.45 6.62 20.64
C ARG A 119 -7.26 7.44 20.19
N SER A 120 -6.57 7.01 19.14
CA SER A 120 -5.43 7.80 18.61
C SER A 120 -5.90 9.11 17.99
N ASP A 121 -7.03 9.09 17.27
CA ASP A 121 -7.63 10.29 16.71
C ASP A 121 -8.14 11.27 17.79
N GLU A 122 -8.79 10.75 18.83
CA GLU A 122 -9.21 11.54 19.99
C GLU A 122 -8.01 12.22 20.66
N ARG A 123 -6.94 11.47 20.95
CA ARG A 123 -5.71 12.03 21.55
C ARG A 123 -5.08 13.13 20.70
N LEU A 124 -5.07 12.96 19.39
CA LEU A 124 -4.55 13.99 18.47
C LEU A 124 -5.43 15.26 18.53
N LEU A 125 -6.75 15.08 18.51
CA LEU A 125 -7.69 16.20 18.58
C LEU A 125 -7.68 16.91 19.93
N ASP A 126 -7.38 16.19 21.02
CA ASP A 126 -7.29 16.76 22.37
C ASP A 126 -6.14 17.75 22.53
N LEU A 127 -5.15 17.74 21.65
CA LEU A 127 -4.11 18.76 21.60
C LEU A 127 -4.63 20.12 21.08
N LEU A 128 -5.84 20.13 20.51
CA LEU A 128 -6.46 21.34 19.98
C LEU A 128 -7.55 21.87 20.93
N PRO A 129 -7.71 23.19 21.02
CA PRO A 129 -8.86 23.79 21.69
C PRO A 129 -10.18 23.22 21.11
N PRO A 130 -11.20 22.91 21.93
CA PRO A 130 -12.44 22.26 21.48
C PRO A 130 -13.09 22.93 20.26
N LYS A 131 -13.12 24.27 20.24
CA LYS A 131 -13.68 25.08 19.14
C LYS A 131 -12.93 24.94 17.80
N LYS A 132 -11.69 24.39 17.80
CA LYS A 132 -10.86 24.23 16.60
C LYS A 132 -10.88 22.82 16.03
N ARG A 133 -11.32 21.81 16.80
CA ARG A 133 -11.26 20.40 16.41
C ARG A 133 -12.03 20.11 15.13
N GLU A 134 -13.28 20.52 15.09
CA GLU A 134 -14.14 20.32 13.91
C GLU A 134 -13.60 21.03 12.66
N THR A 135 -13.16 22.28 12.82
CA THR A 135 -12.56 23.04 11.71
C THR A 135 -11.29 22.39 11.19
N PHE A 136 -10.46 21.84 12.09
CA PHE A 136 -9.24 21.11 11.71
C PHE A 136 -9.56 19.87 10.86
N VAL A 137 -10.52 19.05 11.30
CA VAL A 137 -10.95 17.86 10.53
C VAL A 137 -11.51 18.27 9.16
N LYS A 138 -12.37 19.28 9.09
CA LYS A 138 -12.89 19.83 7.82
C LYS A 138 -11.78 20.30 6.88
N THR A 139 -10.76 20.97 7.44
CA THR A 139 -9.62 21.45 6.65
C THR A 139 -8.81 20.29 6.09
N LEU A 140 -8.50 19.26 6.91
CA LEU A 140 -7.81 18.06 6.45
C LEU A 140 -8.61 17.32 5.37
N THR A 141 -9.93 17.19 5.55
CA THR A 141 -10.81 16.58 4.54
C THR A 141 -10.75 17.33 3.21
N THR A 142 -10.81 18.66 3.25
CA THR A 142 -10.70 19.49 2.05
C THR A 142 -9.37 19.28 1.33
N LEU A 143 -8.25 19.24 2.07
CA LEU A 143 -6.92 19.00 1.49
C LEU A 143 -6.80 17.58 0.91
N ALA A 144 -7.32 16.57 1.59
CA ALA A 144 -7.31 15.19 1.10
C ALA A 144 -8.13 15.05 -0.21
N THR A 145 -9.33 15.63 -0.26
CA THR A 145 -10.16 15.62 -1.48
C THR A 145 -9.49 16.35 -2.65
N ALA A 146 -8.81 17.47 -2.39
CA ALA A 146 -8.05 18.17 -3.41
C ALA A 146 -6.87 17.35 -3.93
N ALA A 147 -6.19 16.59 -3.05
CA ALA A 147 -5.12 15.68 -3.44
C ALA A 147 -5.62 14.56 -4.37
N ASP A 148 -6.81 13.98 -4.10
CA ASP A 148 -7.42 12.97 -4.95
C ASP A 148 -7.75 13.50 -6.35
N ALA A 149 -8.25 14.72 -6.44
CA ALA A 149 -8.55 15.39 -7.71
C ALA A 149 -7.29 15.66 -8.55
N THR A 150 -6.17 15.98 -7.92
CA THR A 150 -4.89 16.24 -8.61
C THR A 150 -4.15 14.95 -9.00
N ALA A 151 -4.33 13.87 -8.25
CA ALA A 151 -3.67 12.57 -8.50
C ALA A 151 -4.28 11.81 -9.70
N ALA A 152 -5.54 12.04 -10.03
CA ALA A 152 -6.26 11.29 -11.07
C ALA A 152 -5.68 11.44 -12.48
N PRO A 153 -5.34 12.64 -12.99
CA PRO A 153 -4.82 12.80 -14.36
C PRO A 153 -3.38 12.32 -14.55
N ALA A 154 -2.52 12.46 -13.55
CA ALA A 154 -1.12 12.02 -13.62
C ALA A 154 -0.99 10.49 -13.71
N LYS A 155 -1.79 9.75 -12.94
CA LYS A 155 -1.80 8.28 -12.93
C LYS A 155 -2.34 7.66 -14.23
N ALA A 156 -3.30 8.29 -14.88
CA ALA A 156 -3.80 7.87 -16.19
C ALA A 156 -2.74 8.04 -17.32
N ALA A 157 -1.87 9.02 -17.19
CA ALA A 157 -0.75 9.23 -18.14
C ALA A 157 0.37 8.20 -17.96
N GLU A 158 0.73 7.85 -16.71
CA GLU A 158 1.74 6.82 -16.41
C GLU A 158 1.28 5.42 -16.82
N GLU A 159 0.02 5.08 -16.62
CA GLU A 159 -0.55 3.79 -17.02
C GLU A 159 -0.56 3.63 -18.55
N LYS A 160 -0.86 4.69 -19.30
CA LYS A 160 -0.74 4.73 -20.76
C LYS A 160 0.71 4.63 -21.24
N ALA A 161 1.67 5.22 -20.51
CA ALA A 161 3.09 5.16 -20.85
C ALA A 161 3.69 3.78 -20.57
N SER A 162 3.29 3.11 -19.48
CA SER A 162 3.71 1.75 -19.14
C SER A 162 3.21 0.72 -20.15
N LYS A 163 1.96 0.83 -20.61
CA LYS A 163 1.39 -0.06 -21.65
C LYS A 163 2.06 0.09 -23.01
N ARG A 164 2.76 1.20 -23.28
CA ARG A 164 3.49 1.45 -24.55
C ARG A 164 4.93 0.89 -24.56
N LYS A 165 5.49 0.49 -23.41
CA LYS A 165 6.89 0.04 -23.29
C LYS A 165 7.09 -1.48 -23.27
N THR A 166 6.11 -2.30 -23.60
CA THR A 166 6.35 -3.73 -23.84
C THR A 166 6.88 -3.92 -25.25
N PRO A 167 8.17 -4.30 -25.44
CA PRO A 167 8.68 -4.62 -26.77
C PRO A 167 8.02 -5.91 -27.24
N LYS A 168 7.41 -5.86 -28.43
CA LYS A 168 7.03 -7.04 -29.20
C LYS A 168 8.30 -7.88 -29.40
N THR A 169 8.45 -8.98 -28.67
CA THR A 169 9.52 -9.94 -28.91
C THR A 169 9.40 -10.48 -30.32
N ALA A 170 10.41 -10.16 -31.11
CA ALA A 170 10.56 -10.64 -32.47
C ALA A 170 10.68 -12.16 -32.48
N LYS A 171 9.87 -12.75 -33.35
CA LYS A 171 9.85 -14.16 -33.71
C LYS A 171 11.22 -14.57 -34.26
N ALA A 172 11.96 -15.47 -33.57
CA ALA A 172 13.18 -16.04 -34.07
C ALA A 172 12.89 -17.01 -35.25
N PRO A 173 13.71 -17.04 -36.31
CA PRO A 173 13.50 -17.93 -37.45
C PRO A 173 13.94 -19.37 -37.12
N LYS A 174 13.14 -20.32 -37.56
CA LYS A 174 13.47 -21.75 -37.59
C LYS A 174 14.65 -22.01 -38.51
N ALA A 175 15.75 -22.55 -38.00
CA ALA A 175 16.79 -23.15 -38.81
C ALA A 175 16.63 -24.66 -38.84
N ALA A 176 16.80 -25.18 -40.04
CA ALA A 176 16.49 -26.55 -40.47
C ALA A 176 17.51 -27.59 -40.02
N ALA A 177 17.07 -28.82 -40.13
CA ALA A 177 17.72 -30.09 -39.83
C ALA A 177 19.06 -30.32 -40.52
N SER A 178 19.97 -31.05 -39.88
CA SER A 178 20.78 -32.04 -40.56
C SER A 178 21.03 -33.26 -39.71
N LYS A 179 20.67 -34.40 -40.29
CA LYS A 179 20.95 -35.78 -39.84
C LYS A 179 22.45 -36.04 -39.92
N LYS A 180 23.04 -36.71 -38.92
CA LYS A 180 24.13 -37.67 -39.16
C LYS A 180 24.08 -38.81 -38.17
N LYS A 181 24.03 -40.04 -38.77
CA LYS A 181 24.15 -41.37 -38.19
C LYS A 181 25.60 -41.66 -37.82
N SER A 182 25.84 -42.42 -36.74
CA SER A 182 26.77 -43.58 -36.63
C SER A 182 26.63 -44.08 -35.18
N LYS A 183 26.14 -45.25 -34.93
CA LYS A 183 26.56 -46.63 -35.05
C LYS A 183 27.63 -47.05 -34.02
N LYS A 184 27.23 -48.06 -33.18
CA LYS A 184 28.03 -49.12 -32.55
C LYS A 184 28.83 -48.73 -31.29
N ALA A 185 28.91 -49.53 -30.21
CA ALA A 185 28.66 -50.92 -29.84
C ALA A 185 28.74 -51.02 -28.31
N LYS A 186 27.81 -51.76 -27.65
CA LYS A 186 28.05 -53.10 -27.03
C LYS A 186 29.21 -53.21 -26.03
N LYS A 187 28.93 -53.27 -24.73
CA LYS A 187 29.36 -54.40 -23.87
C LYS A 187 28.91 -54.20 -22.41
N GLN A 188 28.04 -55.07 -21.95
CA GLN A 188 28.03 -55.55 -20.57
C GLN A 188 29.10 -56.66 -20.49
N PRO A 189 29.61 -57.06 -19.33
CA PRO A 189 28.86 -57.75 -18.31
C PRO A 189 29.35 -57.52 -16.84
N LYS A 190 28.44 -57.79 -15.92
CA LYS A 190 28.43 -58.79 -14.84
C LYS A 190 29.47 -58.70 -13.70
N VAL A 191 28.93 -58.77 -12.53
CA VAL A 191 29.02 -59.69 -11.37
C VAL A 191 29.86 -59.21 -10.18
N ALA A 192 29.17 -59.16 -9.08
CA ALA A 192 29.32 -59.77 -7.75
C ALA A 192 30.49 -59.31 -6.84
N ALA A 193 30.20 -58.88 -5.74
CA ALA A 193 30.20 -59.51 -4.41
C ALA A 193 29.53 -58.55 -3.44
#